data_b2880867d511a3170c4baf8a79c27836
#
_entry.id   b2880867d511a3170c4baf8a79c27836
#
_cell.length_a   1.000
_cell.length_b   1.000
_cell.length_c   1.000
_cell.angle_alpha   90.00
_cell.angle_beta   90.00
_cell.angle_gamma   90.00
#
_symmetry.space_group_name_H-M   'P 1'
#
loop_
_entity.id
_entity.type
_entity.pdbx_description
1 polymer ?
#
loop_
_entity_poly.entity_id
_entity_poly.type
_entity_poly.pdbx_seq_one_letter_code
_entity_poly.pdbx_strand_id
1 'polypeptide(L)' 'MNNEQKIERMKVLIEKVSKASYDYYVLDNPTISDKEYDKLYYSLVDLEKQSGIVLDDSPTKKVGDRKSVV' A
#
# COMPACT_ATOMS: atom_id res chain seq x y z
N MET A 1 10.16 7.37 -15.35
CA MET A 1 10.24 6.00 -14.82
C MET A 1 9.54 5.05 -15.76
N ASN A 2 10.13 3.90 -16.00
CA ASN A 2 9.45 2.87 -16.78
C ASN A 2 8.60 2.00 -15.85
N ASN A 3 7.83 1.08 -16.44
CA ASN A 3 6.93 0.25 -15.63
C ASN A 3 7.65 -0.64 -14.63
N GLU A 4 8.82 -1.13 -14.99
CA GLU A 4 9.59 -1.98 -14.09
C GLU A 4 9.96 -1.23 -12.81
N GLN A 5 10.41 0.00 -12.96
CA GLN A 5 10.77 0.83 -11.82
C GLN A 5 9.55 1.14 -10.97
N LYS A 6 8.42 1.40 -11.61
CA LYS A 6 7.18 1.67 -10.87
C LYS A 6 6.74 0.44 -10.07
N ILE A 7 6.81 -0.73 -10.70
CA ILE A 7 6.43 -1.97 -10.02
C ILE A 7 7.33 -2.23 -8.83
N GLU A 8 8.62 -2.04 -9.01
CA GLU A 8 9.57 -2.24 -7.93
C GLU A 8 9.29 -1.30 -6.76
N ARG A 9 8.99 -0.06 -7.07
CA ARG A 9 8.63 0.91 -6.06
C ARG A 9 7.35 0.50 -5.35
N MET A 10 6.37 0.01 -6.10
CA MET A 10 5.12 -0.47 -5.51
C MET A 10 5.38 -1.61 -4.54
N LYS A 11 6.25 -2.54 -4.89
CA LYS A 11 6.58 -3.64 -4.00
C LYS A 11 7.15 -3.15 -2.67
N VAL A 12 8.05 -2.17 -2.74
CA VAL A 12 8.63 -1.58 -1.53
C VAL A 12 7.55 -0.92 -0.68
N LEU A 13 6.67 -0.16 -1.32
CA LEU A 13 5.60 0.52 -0.60
C LEU A 13 4.62 -0.48 0.01
N ILE A 14 4.28 -1.52 -0.73
CA ILE A 14 3.40 -2.58 -0.22
C ILE A 14 3.99 -3.20 1.04
N GLU A 15 5.26 -3.49 1.00
CA GLU A 15 5.95 -4.09 2.14
C GLU A 15 5.91 -3.16 3.34
N LYS A 16 6.19 -1.88 3.13
CA LYS A 16 6.18 -0.89 4.21
C LYS A 16 4.79 -0.72 4.79
N VAL A 17 3.79 -0.61 3.92
CA VAL A 17 2.41 -0.45 4.37
C VAL A 17 1.95 -1.69 5.13
N SER A 18 2.25 -2.86 4.61
CA SER A 18 1.87 -4.12 5.25
C SER A 18 2.51 -4.26 6.63
N LYS A 19 3.78 -3.91 6.74
CA LYS A 19 4.48 -3.98 8.01
C LYS A 19 3.89 -3.00 9.02
N ALA A 20 3.64 -1.78 8.59
CA ALA A 20 3.06 -0.77 9.46
C ALA A 20 1.68 -1.20 9.95
N SER A 21 0.89 -1.78 9.07
CA SER A 21 -0.42 -2.29 9.41
C SER A 21 -0.32 -3.43 10.42
N TYR A 22 0.62 -4.33 10.22
CA TYR A 22 0.86 -5.45 11.13
C TYR A 22 1.22 -4.94 12.52
N ASP A 23 2.15 -4.01 12.58
CA ASP A 23 2.58 -3.44 13.86
C ASP A 23 1.43 -2.77 14.60
N TYR A 24 0.57 -2.12 13.85
CA TYR A 24 -0.56 -1.41 14.43
C TYR A 24 -1.61 -2.37 14.96
N TYR A 25 -2.00 -3.37 14.14
CA TYR A 25 -3.13 -4.24 14.50
C TYR A 25 -2.74 -5.44 15.34
N VAL A 26 -1.57 -5.97 15.13
CA VAL A 26 -1.15 -7.20 15.81
C VAL A 26 -0.34 -6.91 17.06
N LEU A 27 0.65 -6.03 16.93
CA LEU A 27 1.55 -5.72 18.03
C LEU A 27 1.07 -4.56 18.89
N ASP A 28 0.06 -3.83 18.41
CA ASP A 28 -0.46 -2.65 19.11
C ASP A 28 0.68 -1.69 19.43
N ASN A 29 1.63 -1.59 18.54
CA ASN A 29 2.82 -0.78 18.73
C ASN A 29 3.23 -0.18 17.38
N PRO A 30 2.54 0.88 16.94
CA PRO A 30 2.83 1.47 15.63
C PRO A 30 4.25 2.02 15.56
N THR A 31 4.95 1.65 14.49
CA THR A 31 6.31 2.11 14.26
C THR A 31 6.36 3.43 13.53
N ILE A 32 5.26 3.83 12.92
CA ILE A 32 5.15 5.10 12.21
C ILE A 32 3.84 5.78 12.57
N SER A 33 3.80 7.09 12.34
CA SER A 33 2.58 7.86 12.61
C SER A 33 1.52 7.61 11.55
N ASP A 34 0.28 8.01 11.86
CA ASP A 34 -0.82 7.92 10.90
C ASP A 34 -0.51 8.69 9.63
N LYS A 35 0.14 9.83 9.76
CA LYS A 35 0.51 10.63 8.60
C LYS A 35 1.50 9.90 7.71
N GLU A 36 2.46 9.25 8.31
CA GLU A 36 3.43 8.46 7.55
C GLU A 36 2.75 7.30 6.83
N TYR A 37 1.84 6.63 7.51
CA TYR A 37 1.09 5.54 6.93
C TYR A 37 0.30 6.02 5.72
N ASP A 38 -0.44 7.11 5.88
CA ASP A 38 -1.22 7.67 4.78
C ASP A 38 -0.34 8.04 3.60
N LYS A 39 0.83 8.61 3.89
CA LYS A 39 1.76 9.01 2.86
C LYS A 39 2.21 7.82 2.02
N LEU A 40 2.56 6.74 2.69
CA LEU A 40 2.97 5.51 2.01
C LEU A 40 1.82 4.95 1.18
N TYR A 41 0.63 4.94 1.76
CA TYR A 41 -0.55 4.42 1.10
C TYR A 41 -0.88 5.21 -0.16
N TYR A 42 -0.89 6.53 -0.05
CA TYR A 42 -1.17 7.38 -1.21
C TYR A 42 -0.13 7.25 -2.29
N SER A 43 1.14 7.13 -1.91
CA SER A 43 2.20 6.93 -2.88
C SER A 43 1.96 5.65 -3.67
N LEU A 44 1.54 4.59 -2.98
CA LEU A 44 1.24 3.33 -3.61
C LEU A 44 0.07 3.47 -4.58
N VAL A 45 -1.01 4.09 -4.14
CA VAL A 45 -2.19 4.31 -4.99
C VAL A 45 -1.82 5.12 -6.22
N ASP A 46 -1.02 6.14 -6.04
CA ASP A 46 -0.59 6.99 -7.15
C ASP A 46 0.18 6.18 -8.19
N LEU A 47 1.11 5.35 -7.74
CA LEU A 47 1.87 4.49 -8.65
C LEU A 47 0.96 3.51 -9.38
N GLU A 48 -0.02 2.97 -8.69
CA GLU A 48 -0.98 2.06 -9.31
C GLU A 48 -1.75 2.75 -10.43
N LYS A 49 -2.15 3.98 -10.19
CA LYS A 49 -2.85 4.76 -11.19
C LYS A 49 -1.96 5.08 -12.38
N GLN A 50 -0.72 5.46 -12.11
CA GLN A 50 0.21 5.83 -13.16
C GLN A 50 0.59 4.65 -14.05
N SER A 51 0.76 3.49 -13.45
CA SER A 51 1.18 2.30 -14.18
C SER A 51 0.01 1.50 -14.74
N GLY A 52 -1.16 1.67 -14.13
CA GLY A 52 -2.32 0.86 -14.48
C GLY A 52 -2.21 -0.58 -13.98
N ILE A 53 -1.32 -0.82 -13.04
CA ILE A 53 -1.06 -2.16 -12.52
C ILE A 53 -1.36 -2.16 -11.02
N VAL A 54 -2.10 -3.18 -10.56
CA VAL A 54 -2.33 -3.41 -9.14
C VAL A 54 -1.80 -4.79 -8.80
N LEU A 55 -0.81 -4.85 -7.91
CA LEU A 55 -0.20 -6.11 -7.53
C LEU A 55 -1.12 -6.89 -6.60
N ASP A 56 -1.03 -8.21 -6.67
CA ASP A 56 -1.89 -9.08 -5.86
C ASP A 56 -1.69 -8.84 -4.36
N ASP A 57 -0.49 -8.49 -3.97
CA ASP A 57 -0.16 -8.23 -2.57
C ASP A 57 -0.56 -6.84 -2.10
N SER A 58 -1.09 -6.02 -3.00
CA SER A 58 -1.39 -4.64 -2.67
C SER A 58 -2.57 -4.54 -1.71
N PRO A 59 -2.42 -3.81 -0.61
CA PRO A 59 -3.53 -3.61 0.32
C PRO A 59 -4.67 -2.81 -0.28
N THR A 60 -4.39 -2.04 -1.32
CA THR A 60 -5.43 -1.26 -2.00
C THR A 60 -6.44 -2.17 -2.70
N LYS A 61 -5.98 -3.32 -3.15
CA LYS A 61 -6.83 -4.28 -3.82
C LYS A 61 -7.89 -4.84 -2.87
N LYS A 62 -7.48 -5.18 -1.66
CA LYS A 62 -8.38 -5.72 -0.66
C LYS A 62 -9.43 -4.70 -0.24
N VAL A 63 -9.00 -3.47 -0.08
CA VAL A 63 -9.92 -2.40 0.29
C VAL A 63 -10.97 -2.21 -0.78
N GLY A 64 -10.55 -2.26 -2.03
CA GLY A 64 -11.46 -2.14 -3.15
C GLY A 64 -12.53 -3.22 -3.16
N ASP A 65 -12.12 -4.46 -2.91
CA ASP A 65 -13.05 -5.58 -2.87
C ASP A 65 -14.09 -5.40 -1.78
N ARG A 66 -13.65 -5.05 -0.61
CA ARG A 66 -14.57 -4.86 0.50
C ARG A 66 -15.54 -3.73 0.23
N LYS A 67 -15.08 -2.69 -0.38
CA LYS A 67 -15.92 -1.56 -0.69
C LYS A 67 -17.01 -1.92 -1.69
N SER A 68 -16.70 -2.78 -2.64
CA SER A 68 -17.65 -3.16 -3.66
C SER A 68 -18.79 -4.01 -3.10
N VAL A 69 -18.59 -4.60 -1.95
CA VAL A 69 -19.63 -5.40 -1.31
C VAL A 69 -20.74 -4.52 -0.76
N VAL A 70 -20.40 -3.33 -0.40
CA VAL A 70 -21.39 -2.40 0.12
C VAL A 70 -22.28 -1.89 -1.00
#